data_5f7864cff61644912203c7bc2ff4c945
#
_entry.id   5f7864cff61644912203c7bc2ff4c945
#
_cell.length_a   1.000
_cell.length_b   1.000
_cell.length_c   1.000
_cell.angle_alpha   90.00
_cell.angle_beta   90.00
_cell.angle_gamma   90.00
#
_symmetry.space_group_name_H-M   'P 1'
#
loop_
_entity.id
_entity.type
_entity.pdbx_description
1 polymer ?
#
loop_
_entity_poly.entity_id
_entity_poly.type
_entity_poly.pdbx_seq_one_letter_code
_entity_poly.pdbx_strand_id
1 'polypeptide(L)' 'MNLPDYKGYSAGIEFDAEDEIFIGHVAGIADVVGFHADTLAEAETAFHEAVDDYLRILAKAAG' A
#
# COMPACT_ATOMS: atom_id res chain seq x y z
N MET A 1 0.75 10.23 -8.07
CA MET A 1 1.96 9.42 -8.31
C MET A 1 1.68 7.98 -7.96
N ASN A 2 2.17 7.05 -8.76
CA ASN A 2 1.91 5.63 -8.54
C ASN A 2 3.22 4.88 -8.36
N LEU A 3 3.20 3.89 -7.47
CA LEU A 3 4.31 2.97 -7.29
C LEU A 3 4.23 1.84 -8.33
N PRO A 4 5.35 1.17 -8.64
CA PRO A 4 5.29 -0.02 -9.48
C PRO A 4 4.37 -1.08 -8.88
N ASP A 5 3.70 -1.84 -9.73
CA ASP A 5 2.81 -2.91 -9.26
C ASP A 5 3.58 -3.97 -8.48
N TYR A 6 2.92 -4.58 -7.53
CA TYR A 6 3.49 -5.63 -6.69
C TYR A 6 2.49 -6.77 -6.59
N LYS A 7 2.88 -7.95 -7.04
CA LYS A 7 2.03 -9.15 -7.02
C LYS A 7 0.65 -8.93 -7.65
N GLY A 8 0.60 -8.09 -8.69
CA GLY A 8 -0.63 -7.80 -9.41
C GLY A 8 -1.48 -6.70 -8.79
N TYR A 9 -1.03 -6.09 -7.70
CA TYR A 9 -1.71 -4.97 -7.07
C TYR A 9 -1.02 -3.66 -7.39
N SER A 10 -1.78 -2.58 -7.45
CA SER A 10 -1.23 -1.25 -7.68
C SER A 10 -1.48 -0.37 -6.46
N ALA A 11 -0.77 0.74 -6.39
CA ALA A 11 -0.93 1.69 -5.30
C ALA A 11 -0.87 3.12 -5.83
N GLY A 12 -1.77 3.96 -5.31
CA GLY A 12 -1.72 5.40 -5.54
C GLY A 12 -1.07 6.07 -4.36
N ILE A 13 -0.26 7.10 -4.63
CA ILE A 13 0.47 7.84 -3.61
C ILE A 13 0.15 9.31 -3.73
N GLU A 14 -0.10 9.95 -2.59
CA GLU A 14 -0.26 11.41 -2.49
C GLU A 14 0.68 11.94 -1.43
N PHE A 15 1.19 13.15 -1.64
CA PHE A 15 2.03 13.82 -0.66
C PHE A 15 1.18 14.80 0.14
N ASP A 16 1.19 14.67 1.46
CA ASP A 16 0.52 15.59 2.37
C ASP A 16 1.53 16.64 2.82
N ALA A 17 1.41 17.86 2.29
CA ALA A 17 2.34 18.93 2.58
C ALA A 17 2.24 19.45 4.02
N GLU A 18 1.08 19.32 4.66
CA GLU A 18 0.91 19.75 6.05
C GLU A 18 1.71 18.90 7.02
N ASP A 19 1.65 17.58 6.84
CA ASP A 19 2.34 16.64 7.69
C ASP A 19 3.68 16.18 7.09
N GLU A 20 3.97 16.59 5.85
CA GLU A 20 5.19 16.21 5.12
C GLU A 20 5.37 14.70 5.04
N ILE A 21 4.28 13.98 4.77
CA ILE A 21 4.30 12.52 4.63
C ILE A 21 3.66 12.11 3.31
N PHE A 22 3.98 10.90 2.88
CA PHE A 22 3.32 10.27 1.74
C PHE A 22 2.21 9.37 2.25
N ILE A 23 1.04 9.48 1.64
CA ILE A 23 -0.13 8.67 1.98
C ILE A 23 -0.45 7.82 0.76
N GLY A 24 -0.59 6.53 0.96
CA GLY A 24 -0.87 5.62 -0.13
C GLY A 24 -2.06 4.72 0.12
N HIS A 25 -2.59 4.18 -0.97
CA HIS A 25 -3.72 3.25 -0.96
C HIS A 25 -3.44 2.12 -1.92
N VAL A 26 -3.75 0.91 -1.52
CA VAL A 26 -3.71 -0.24 -2.42
C VAL A 26 -4.98 -0.24 -3.25
N ALA A 27 -4.83 -0.31 -4.57
CA ALA A 27 -5.96 -0.32 -5.50
C ALA A 27 -6.27 -1.76 -5.97
N GLY A 28 -7.50 -1.96 -6.43
CA GLY A 28 -7.91 -3.24 -7.01
C GLY A 28 -8.33 -4.29 -6.01
N ILE A 29 -8.55 -3.90 -4.75
CA ILE A 29 -9.04 -4.82 -3.72
C ILE A 29 -10.35 -4.29 -3.13
N ALA A 30 -11.13 -5.18 -2.53
CA ALA A 30 -12.42 -4.81 -1.95
C ALA A 30 -12.27 -4.06 -0.62
N ASP A 31 -11.20 -4.36 0.12
CA ASP A 31 -10.96 -3.73 1.41
C ASP A 31 -10.21 -2.41 1.23
N VAL A 32 -10.40 -1.50 2.19
CA VAL A 32 -9.65 -0.25 2.22
C VAL A 32 -8.33 -0.51 2.92
N VAL A 33 -7.23 -0.49 2.16
CA VAL A 33 -5.89 -0.68 2.71
C VAL A 33 -5.06 0.55 2.40
N GLY A 34 -4.69 1.26 3.46
CA GLY A 34 -3.88 2.47 3.36
C GLY A 34 -2.56 2.32 4.09
N PHE A 35 -1.60 3.17 3.74
CA PHE A 35 -0.32 3.22 4.41
C PHE A 35 0.25 4.63 4.31
N HIS A 36 1.23 4.94 5.15
CA HIS A 36 1.92 6.23 5.10
C HIS A 36 3.41 6.02 5.31
N ALA A 37 4.20 6.98 4.86
CA ALA A 37 5.65 6.91 4.98
C ALA A 37 6.26 8.30 4.84
N ASP A 38 7.48 8.45 5.35
CA ASP A 38 8.20 9.73 5.28
C ASP A 38 8.93 9.93 3.95
N THR A 39 9.25 8.85 3.26
CA THR A 39 9.95 8.89 1.97
C THR A 39 9.27 7.98 0.96
N LEU A 40 9.58 8.18 -0.33
CA LEU A 40 9.05 7.29 -1.37
C LEU A 40 9.57 5.87 -1.24
N ALA A 41 10.82 5.70 -0.83
CA ALA A 41 11.39 4.37 -0.62
C ALA A 41 10.66 3.64 0.51
N GLU A 42 10.37 4.35 1.60
CA GLU A 42 9.58 3.78 2.70
C GLU A 42 8.15 3.50 2.29
N ALA A 43 7.57 4.36 1.44
CA ALA A 43 6.21 4.15 0.92
C ALA A 43 6.15 2.86 0.09
N GLU A 44 7.15 2.60 -0.73
CA GLU A 44 7.21 1.36 -1.50
C GLU A 44 7.29 0.14 -0.58
N THR A 45 8.14 0.19 0.43
CA THR A 45 8.26 -0.89 1.43
C THR A 45 6.93 -1.09 2.14
N ALA A 46 6.28 0.00 2.57
CA ALA A 46 4.99 -0.08 3.24
C ALA A 46 3.91 -0.69 2.34
N PHE A 47 3.93 -0.35 1.05
CA PHE A 47 3.02 -0.93 0.08
C PHE A 47 3.22 -2.45 -0.01
N HIS A 48 4.47 -2.90 -0.14
CA HIS A 48 4.78 -4.32 -0.23
C HIS A 48 4.32 -5.07 1.02
N GLU A 49 4.57 -4.50 2.19
CA GLU A 49 4.12 -5.09 3.45
C GLU A 49 2.60 -5.16 3.54
N ALA A 50 1.91 -4.10 3.10
CA ALA A 50 0.45 -4.07 3.11
C ALA A 50 -0.14 -5.15 2.21
N VAL A 51 0.43 -5.32 1.01
CA VAL A 51 -0.02 -6.37 0.09
C VAL A 51 0.24 -7.76 0.68
N ASP A 52 1.43 -7.97 1.25
CA ASP A 52 1.77 -9.27 1.83
C ASP A 52 0.86 -9.62 3.00
N ASP A 53 0.53 -8.64 3.85
CA ASP A 53 -0.39 -8.84 4.96
C ASP A 53 -1.80 -9.17 4.46
N TYR A 54 -2.26 -8.45 3.45
CA TYR A 54 -3.57 -8.69 2.86
C TYR A 54 -3.66 -10.11 2.31
N LEU A 55 -2.65 -10.55 1.57
CA LEU A 55 -2.62 -11.90 1.00
C LEU A 55 -2.56 -12.96 2.08
N ARG A 56 -1.85 -12.70 3.17
CA ARG A 56 -1.80 -13.61 4.31
C ARG A 56 -3.17 -13.77 4.95
N ILE A 57 -3.89 -12.68 5.11
CA ILE A 57 -5.25 -12.70 5.67
C ILE A 57 -6.20 -13.47 4.76
N LEU A 58 -6.12 -13.26 3.45
CA LEU A 58 -6.93 -14.00 2.50
C LEU A 58 -6.64 -15.49 2.55
N ALA A 59 -5.38 -15.88 2.62
CA ALA A 59 -4.98 -17.28 2.70
C ALA A 59 -5.52 -17.94 3.98
N LYS A 60 -5.48 -17.20 5.09
CA LYS A 60 -6.00 -17.68 6.36
C LYS A 60 -7.50 -17.85 6.33
N ALA A 61 -8.21 -16.89 5.71
CA ALA A 61 -9.67 -16.96 5.60
C ALA A 61 -10.13 -18.06 4.67
N ALA A 62 -9.36 -18.37 3.64
CA ALA A 62 -9.68 -19.42 2.68
C ALA A 62 -9.32 -20.82 3.18
N GLY A 63 -8.39 -20.87 4.09
CA GLY A 63 -7.92 -22.13 4.66
C GLY A 63 -8.67 -22.48 5.92
#